data_6f503951730a9fdcfc2418f70d4f2133
#
_entry.id   6f503951730a9fdcfc2418f70d4f2133
#
_cell.length_a   1.000
_cell.length_b   1.000
_cell.length_c   1.000
_cell.angle_alpha   90.00
_cell.angle_beta   90.00
_cell.angle_gamma   90.00
#
_symmetry.space_group_name_H-M   'P 1'
#
loop_
_entity.id
_entity.type
_entity.pdbx_description
1 polymer ?
#
loop_
_entity_poly.entity_id
_entity_poly.type
_entity_poly.pdbx_seq_one_letter_code
_entity_poly.pdbx_strand_id
1 'polypeptide(L)' 'MESLPILKPNEAESQDEKFLSNIIRLIEDHLSDADLNVNALCELSGISNKQIYRKIKQLTGMSPVEYIKSIRMKKAA' A
#
# COMPACT_ATOMS: atom_id res chain seq x y z
N MET A 1 -2.23 24.95 18.96
CA MET A 1 -1.81 25.82 17.97
C MET A 1 -0.36 25.58 17.59
N GLU A 2 0.42 25.55 18.54
CA GLU A 2 1.82 25.31 18.28
C GLU A 2 2.04 23.97 17.67
N SER A 3 1.12 23.07 17.85
CA SER A 3 1.25 21.76 17.25
C SER A 3 1.12 21.79 15.75
N LEU A 4 0.60 22.87 15.21
CA LEU A 4 0.38 22.94 13.77
C LEU A 4 1.66 22.79 12.97
N PRO A 5 2.72 23.53 13.28
CA PRO A 5 3.95 23.37 12.51
C PRO A 5 4.52 21.96 12.60
N ILE A 6 4.31 21.33 13.73
CA ILE A 6 4.80 19.98 13.92
C ILE A 6 4.01 19.02 13.06
N LEU A 7 2.73 19.27 12.91
CA LEU A 7 1.89 18.37 12.13
C LEU A 7 2.25 18.34 10.66
N LYS A 8 2.72 19.44 10.15
CA LYS A 8 3.01 19.52 8.72
C LYS A 8 4.03 18.50 8.25
N PRO A 9 5.18 18.39 8.88
CA PRO A 9 6.12 17.34 8.47
C PRO A 9 5.53 15.96 8.61
N ASN A 10 4.75 15.78 9.65
CA ASN A 10 4.11 14.50 9.86
C ASN A 10 3.10 14.19 8.78
N GLU A 11 2.47 15.22 8.24
CA GLU A 11 1.53 15.02 7.16
C GLU A 11 2.20 14.42 5.94
N ALA A 12 3.40 14.88 5.62
CA ALA A 12 4.13 14.36 4.48
C ALA A 12 4.42 12.90 4.65
N GLU A 13 4.89 12.52 5.83
CA GLU A 13 5.14 11.12 6.13
C GLU A 13 3.85 10.34 6.16
N SER A 14 2.81 10.97 6.70
CA SER A 14 1.50 10.35 6.79
C SER A 14 0.96 9.92 5.44
N GLN A 15 1.25 10.68 4.41
CA GLN A 15 0.74 10.35 3.09
C GLN A 15 1.29 9.02 2.61
N ASP A 16 2.58 8.81 2.79
CA ASP A 16 3.19 7.53 2.42
C ASP A 16 2.67 6.40 3.29
N GLU A 17 2.52 6.67 4.58
CA GLU A 17 1.97 5.67 5.48
C GLU A 17 0.53 5.34 5.12
N LYS A 18 -0.24 6.35 4.79
CA LYS A 18 -1.62 6.13 4.39
C LYS A 18 -1.70 5.32 3.10
N PHE A 19 -0.81 5.60 2.17
CA PHE A 19 -0.76 4.84 0.94
C PHE A 19 -0.52 3.36 1.23
N LEU A 20 0.50 3.08 2.02
CA LEU A 20 0.82 1.70 2.36
C LEU A 20 -0.31 1.06 3.16
N SER A 21 -0.88 1.78 4.11
CA SER A 21 -1.97 1.26 4.91
C SER A 21 -3.16 0.89 4.03
N ASN A 22 -3.48 1.73 3.06
CA ASN A 22 -4.57 1.44 2.14
C ASN A 22 -4.28 0.20 1.33
N ILE A 23 -3.05 0.10 0.81
CA ILE A 23 -2.68 -1.07 0.01
C ILE A 23 -2.76 -2.33 0.85
N ILE A 24 -2.23 -2.27 2.06
CA ILE A 24 -2.27 -3.44 2.95
C ILE A 24 -3.71 -3.82 3.25
N ARG A 25 -4.54 -2.84 3.55
CA ARG A 25 -5.95 -3.10 3.85
C ARG A 25 -6.65 -3.75 2.66
N LEU A 26 -6.41 -3.26 1.46
CA LEU A 26 -7.02 -3.83 0.28
C LEU A 26 -6.57 -5.27 0.09
N ILE A 27 -5.30 -5.54 0.32
CA ILE A 27 -4.79 -6.89 0.21
C ILE A 27 -5.44 -7.79 1.28
N GLU A 28 -5.51 -7.29 2.51
CA GLU A 28 -6.08 -8.07 3.60
C GLU A 28 -7.56 -8.35 3.39
N ASP A 29 -8.28 -7.37 2.85
CA ASP A 29 -9.69 -7.56 2.59
C ASP A 29 -9.96 -8.60 1.50
N HIS A 30 -8.96 -8.85 0.67
CA HIS A 30 -9.13 -9.75 -0.46
C HIS A 30 -8.17 -10.93 -0.39
N LEU A 31 -7.78 -11.31 0.84
CA LEU A 31 -6.82 -12.41 1.00
C LEU A 31 -7.36 -13.73 0.46
N SER A 32 -8.65 -13.94 0.59
CA SER A 32 -9.26 -15.18 0.09
C SER A 32 -9.47 -15.16 -1.41
N ASP A 33 -9.24 -14.04 -2.05
CA ASP A 33 -9.42 -13.90 -3.48
C ASP A 33 -8.14 -14.34 -4.19
N ALA A 34 -8.19 -15.48 -4.85
CA ALA A 34 -7.02 -16.00 -5.53
C ALA A 34 -6.63 -15.15 -6.73
N ASP A 35 -7.56 -14.34 -7.22
CA ASP A 35 -7.31 -13.50 -8.38
C ASP A 35 -6.75 -12.13 -8.01
N LEU A 36 -6.51 -11.89 -6.75
CA LEU A 36 -5.96 -10.60 -6.34
C LEU A 36 -4.57 -10.41 -6.95
N ASN A 37 -4.43 -9.33 -7.70
CA ASN A 37 -3.16 -9.00 -8.34
C ASN A 37 -3.01 -7.49 -8.40
N VAL A 38 -1.95 -7.02 -9.06
CA VAL A 38 -1.68 -5.59 -9.15
C VAL A 38 -2.79 -4.85 -9.86
N ASN A 39 -3.37 -5.46 -10.91
CA ASN A 39 -4.48 -4.83 -11.61
C ASN A 39 -5.67 -4.62 -10.70
N ALA A 40 -5.96 -5.62 -9.88
CA ALA A 40 -7.06 -5.49 -8.92
C ALA A 40 -6.79 -4.36 -7.94
N LEU A 41 -5.55 -4.24 -7.48
CA LEU A 41 -5.19 -3.15 -6.59
C LEU A 41 -5.39 -1.81 -7.26
N CYS A 42 -5.05 -1.70 -8.53
CA CYS A 42 -5.24 -0.45 -9.26
C CYS A 42 -6.70 -0.07 -9.30
N GLU A 43 -7.56 -1.04 -9.58
CA GLU A 43 -8.98 -0.76 -9.66
C GLU A 43 -9.57 -0.41 -8.31
N LEU A 44 -9.17 -1.15 -7.29
CA LEU A 44 -9.71 -0.93 -5.95
C LEU A 44 -9.23 0.38 -5.34
N SER A 45 -8.00 0.75 -5.61
CA SER A 45 -7.41 1.95 -5.03
C SER A 45 -7.63 3.20 -5.87
N GLY A 46 -7.91 3.01 -7.16
CA GLY A 46 -8.00 4.14 -8.06
C GLY A 46 -6.66 4.73 -8.44
N ILE A 47 -5.58 4.03 -8.15
CA ILE A 47 -4.23 4.50 -8.46
C ILE A 47 -3.72 3.73 -9.68
N SER A 48 -2.99 4.42 -10.56
CA SER A 48 -2.49 3.79 -11.75
C SER A 48 -1.45 2.72 -11.43
N ASN A 49 -1.38 1.71 -12.30
CA ASN A 49 -0.43 0.62 -12.14
C ASN A 49 0.99 1.13 -11.99
N LYS A 50 1.35 2.08 -12.84
CA LYS A 50 2.68 2.65 -12.82
C LYS A 50 3.00 3.29 -11.48
N GLN A 51 2.05 3.99 -10.92
CA GLN A 51 2.24 4.68 -9.66
C GLN A 51 2.33 3.69 -8.50
N ILE A 52 1.48 2.66 -8.52
CA ILE A 52 1.53 1.63 -7.49
C ILE A 52 2.88 0.94 -7.52
N TYR A 53 3.35 0.55 -8.70
CA TYR A 53 4.64 -0.11 -8.83
C TYR A 53 5.74 0.76 -8.28
N ARG A 54 5.75 2.02 -8.68
CA ARG A 54 6.80 2.94 -8.29
C ARG A 54 6.81 3.17 -6.78
N LYS A 55 5.64 3.42 -6.22
CA LYS A 55 5.53 3.72 -4.79
C LYS A 55 5.88 2.53 -3.93
N ILE A 56 5.36 1.37 -4.26
CA ILE A 56 5.65 0.18 -3.46
C ILE A 56 7.12 -0.15 -3.53
N LYS A 57 7.71 -0.08 -4.72
CA LYS A 57 9.13 -0.35 -4.87
C LYS A 57 9.95 0.64 -4.07
N GLN A 58 9.58 1.90 -4.09
CA GLN A 58 10.31 2.94 -3.39
C GLN A 58 10.21 2.79 -1.88
N LEU A 59 9.02 2.42 -1.38
CA LEU A 59 8.78 2.39 0.05
C LEU A 59 9.17 1.06 0.69
N THR A 60 9.07 -0.03 -0.04
CA THR A 60 9.32 -1.35 0.52
C THR A 60 10.53 -2.05 -0.08
N GLY A 61 10.99 -1.59 -1.23
CA GLY A 61 12.05 -2.28 -1.94
C GLY A 61 11.60 -3.51 -2.70
N MET A 62 10.30 -3.81 -2.65
CA MET A 62 9.74 -4.97 -3.31
C MET A 62 8.83 -4.55 -4.45
N SER A 63 8.69 -5.43 -5.45
CA SER A 63 7.68 -5.19 -6.47
C SER A 63 6.29 -5.41 -5.86
N PRO A 64 5.23 -4.85 -6.48
CA PRO A 64 3.89 -5.06 -5.96
C PRO A 64 3.50 -6.53 -5.86
N VAL A 65 3.94 -7.34 -6.82
CA VAL A 65 3.63 -8.77 -6.79
C VAL A 65 4.26 -9.41 -5.55
N GLU A 66 5.51 -9.09 -5.30
CA GLU A 66 6.21 -9.62 -4.14
C GLU A 66 5.59 -9.12 -2.84
N TYR A 67 5.18 -7.87 -2.84
CA TYR A 67 4.58 -7.29 -1.66
C TYR A 67 3.26 -7.97 -1.32
N ILE A 68 2.42 -8.21 -2.33
CA ILE A 68 1.17 -8.93 -2.13
C ILE A 68 1.44 -10.32 -1.59
N LYS A 69 2.39 -11.02 -2.18
CA LYS A 69 2.77 -12.36 -1.73
C LYS A 69 3.22 -12.35 -0.29
N SER A 70 4.06 -11.37 0.04
CA SER A 70 4.61 -11.27 1.39
C SER A 70 3.50 -11.12 2.42
N ILE A 71 2.53 -10.27 2.14
CA ILE A 71 1.43 -10.05 3.06
C ILE A 71 0.56 -11.29 3.17
N ARG A 72 0.30 -11.95 2.04
CA ARG A 72 -0.51 -13.16 2.04
C ARG A 72 0.15 -14.26 2.85
N MET A 73 1.44 -14.41 2.71
CA MET A 73 2.16 -15.42 3.45
C MET A 73 2.13 -15.13 4.95
N LYS A 74 2.27 -13.87 5.31
CA LYS A 74 2.20 -13.49 6.71
C LYS A 74 0.85 -13.84 7.32
N LYS A 75 -0.20 -13.55 6.58
CA LYS A 75 -1.54 -13.79 7.09
C LYS A 75 -1.92 -15.26 7.07
N ALA A 76 -1.35 -16.01 6.15
CA ALA A 76 -1.64 -17.43 6.06
C ALA A 76 -0.96 -18.22 7.15
N ALA A 77 0.15 -17.70 7.64
CA ALA A 77 0.84 -18.38 8.72
C ALA A 77 0.10 -18.20 10.02
#